data_df6916f3404028bb09f07fa855bf03c1
#
_entry.id   df6916f3404028bb09f07fa855bf03c1
#
_cell.length_a   1.000
_cell.length_b   1.000
_cell.length_c   1.000
_cell.angle_alpha   90.00
_cell.angle_beta   90.00
_cell.angle_gamma   90.00
#
_symmetry.space_group_name_H-M   'P 1'
#
loop_
_entity.id
_entity.type
_entity.pdbx_description
1 polymer ?
#
loop_
_entity_poly.entity_id
_entity_poly.type
_entity_poly.pdbx_seq_one_letter_code
_entity_poly.pdbx_strand_id
1 'polypeptide(L)'
;IIAIGDARYICEFAKNVKGAHIDKLEDAIIATGNAVYIYDFAKDIKQGKNIEKLEDAIIAIGDAYYIYDFAKYIKKGKDIDKLEEAIIAIGDAEYIYRFAKYIKKGKDIDKLEDGIIATGDAHFIYYFAEDIKQGKDIGKLEDAIIAIGDATYIYLFAKKIKEGKDIDKLEDAIIAIGSAEYIYRFATYIEGAHIDKLEEAIIATGDAEYICEFAKDVKGAHIDKLEDAIIATGDIKYISKFFELANINTNKIVLYLVLSKKIDLKHIGEKVKESFFNKLYFVEKDDTLKYLIKNRKIDINEIRLRIYFDYLNNPNSTEEDLEKCNEEYIRYVSMFYGEKNKNEETKENLEKNNEQGKTLVKNKKINW
;
A
#
# COMPACT_ATOMS: atom_id res chain seq x y z
N ILE A 1 23.82 -25.55 -52.19
CA ILE A 1 23.49 -25.06 -50.84
C ILE A 1 22.46 -23.98 -50.91
N ILE A 2 22.65 -22.94 -51.72
CA ILE A 2 21.68 -21.86 -51.90
C ILE A 2 20.29 -22.41 -52.32
N ALA A 3 20.26 -23.33 -53.30
CA ALA A 3 19.01 -23.93 -53.77
C ALA A 3 18.25 -24.77 -52.70
N ILE A 4 18.93 -25.21 -51.66
CA ILE A 4 18.31 -25.96 -50.55
C ILE A 4 17.60 -25.01 -49.60
N GLY A 5 18.04 -23.75 -49.50
CA GLY A 5 17.43 -22.70 -48.65
C GLY A 5 17.58 -22.93 -47.13
N ASP A 6 18.44 -23.85 -46.72
CA ASP A 6 18.67 -24.11 -45.29
C ASP A 6 19.69 -23.11 -44.73
N ALA A 7 19.20 -22.23 -43.86
CA ALA A 7 19.97 -21.14 -43.26
C ALA A 7 21.24 -21.62 -42.54
N ARG A 8 21.17 -22.76 -41.83
CA ARG A 8 22.28 -23.35 -41.10
C ARG A 8 23.41 -23.75 -42.04
N TYR A 9 23.07 -24.48 -43.09
CA TYR A 9 24.07 -24.93 -44.04
C TYR A 9 24.68 -23.79 -44.87
N ILE A 10 23.90 -22.73 -45.16
CA ILE A 10 24.41 -21.53 -45.82
C ILE A 10 25.46 -20.85 -44.93
N CYS A 11 25.15 -20.67 -43.62
CA CYS A 11 26.04 -20.05 -42.65
C CYS A 11 27.34 -20.88 -42.46
N GLU A 12 27.22 -22.21 -42.28
CA GLU A 12 28.35 -23.12 -42.12
C GLU A 12 29.25 -23.15 -43.36
N PHE A 13 28.67 -23.12 -44.57
CA PHE A 13 29.42 -23.07 -45.82
C PHE A 13 30.20 -21.75 -45.94
N ALA A 14 29.56 -20.63 -45.59
CA ALA A 14 30.22 -19.32 -45.63
C ALA A 14 31.42 -19.24 -44.65
N LYS A 15 31.33 -19.90 -43.51
CA LYS A 15 32.41 -19.96 -42.50
C LYS A 15 33.57 -20.82 -42.90
N ASN A 16 33.32 -21.97 -43.54
CA ASN A 16 34.30 -23.04 -43.65
C ASN A 16 34.91 -23.19 -45.06
N VAL A 17 34.28 -22.66 -46.10
CA VAL A 17 34.72 -22.85 -47.48
C VAL A 17 35.52 -21.64 -47.99
N LYS A 18 36.78 -21.84 -48.22
CA LYS A 18 37.67 -20.82 -48.87
C LYS A 18 37.19 -20.50 -50.26
N GLY A 19 37.10 -19.23 -50.61
CA GLY A 19 36.67 -18.78 -51.92
C GLY A 19 35.15 -18.83 -52.14
N ALA A 20 34.38 -19.04 -51.08
CA ALA A 20 32.93 -18.91 -51.16
C ALA A 20 32.53 -17.51 -51.63
N HIS A 21 31.54 -17.44 -52.52
CA HIS A 21 30.94 -16.16 -52.92
C HIS A 21 30.04 -15.61 -51.78
N ILE A 22 30.66 -14.84 -50.89
CA ILE A 22 30.00 -14.35 -49.67
C ILE A 22 28.80 -13.48 -50.01
N ASP A 23 28.86 -12.65 -51.03
CA ASP A 23 27.76 -11.83 -51.54
C ASP A 23 26.50 -12.66 -51.87
N LYS A 24 26.66 -13.78 -52.59
CA LYS A 24 25.54 -14.66 -52.94
C LYS A 24 24.99 -15.45 -51.73
N LEU A 25 25.86 -15.81 -50.81
CA LEU A 25 25.46 -16.50 -49.56
C LEU A 25 24.75 -15.55 -48.62
N GLU A 26 25.13 -14.28 -48.61
CA GLU A 26 24.45 -13.22 -47.87
C GLU A 26 23.03 -13.00 -48.41
N ASP A 27 22.85 -12.89 -49.71
CA ASP A 27 21.51 -12.81 -50.30
C ASP A 27 20.64 -14.02 -49.96
N ALA A 28 21.25 -15.21 -50.02
CA ALA A 28 20.56 -16.43 -49.69
C ALA A 28 20.17 -16.53 -48.19
N ILE A 29 21.05 -16.11 -47.27
CA ILE A 29 20.76 -16.14 -45.81
C ILE A 29 19.67 -15.12 -45.46
N ILE A 30 19.69 -13.94 -46.06
CA ILE A 30 18.65 -12.92 -45.91
C ILE A 30 17.30 -13.45 -46.42
N ALA A 31 17.29 -14.10 -47.58
CA ALA A 31 16.08 -14.68 -48.16
C ALA A 31 15.43 -15.78 -47.30
N THR A 32 16.15 -16.38 -46.33
CA THR A 32 15.58 -17.33 -45.39
C THR A 32 14.67 -16.67 -44.34
N GLY A 33 14.79 -15.38 -44.08
CA GLY A 33 14.08 -14.65 -43.02
C GLY A 33 14.42 -15.12 -41.61
N ASN A 34 15.52 -15.86 -41.44
CA ASN A 34 15.88 -16.43 -40.13
C ASN A 34 16.85 -15.51 -39.40
N ALA A 35 16.34 -14.76 -38.41
CA ALA A 35 17.11 -13.77 -37.65
C ALA A 35 18.37 -14.34 -36.98
N VAL A 36 18.30 -15.57 -36.46
CA VAL A 36 19.43 -16.28 -35.82
C VAL A 36 20.62 -16.36 -36.78
N TYR A 37 20.39 -16.91 -37.95
CA TYR A 37 21.48 -17.17 -38.91
C TYR A 37 21.91 -15.90 -39.66
N ILE A 38 21.04 -14.92 -39.84
CA ILE A 38 21.43 -13.60 -40.38
C ILE A 38 22.36 -12.91 -39.36
N TYR A 39 22.04 -12.94 -38.06
CA TYR A 39 22.91 -12.42 -37.02
C TYR A 39 24.24 -13.18 -36.92
N ASP A 40 24.21 -14.53 -36.94
CA ASP A 40 25.43 -15.36 -36.94
C ASP A 40 26.30 -15.10 -38.14
N PHE A 41 25.70 -14.91 -39.31
CA PHE A 41 26.41 -14.54 -40.54
C PHE A 41 27.11 -13.17 -40.40
N ALA A 42 26.36 -12.17 -39.87
CA ALA A 42 26.91 -10.85 -39.60
C ALA A 42 28.06 -10.89 -38.59
N LYS A 43 27.98 -11.73 -37.59
CA LYS A 43 28.96 -11.86 -36.51
C LYS A 43 30.20 -12.63 -36.93
N ASP A 44 30.04 -13.78 -37.56
CA ASP A 44 31.08 -14.77 -37.72
C ASP A 44 31.83 -14.67 -39.06
N ILE A 45 31.20 -14.17 -40.12
CA ILE A 45 31.87 -13.99 -41.42
C ILE A 45 32.82 -12.80 -41.34
N LYS A 46 34.11 -13.05 -41.56
CA LYS A 46 35.15 -12.03 -41.33
C LYS A 46 35.29 -11.01 -42.45
N GLN A 47 35.08 -11.40 -43.71
CA GLN A 47 35.29 -10.54 -44.87
C GLN A 47 34.21 -10.76 -45.93
N GLY A 48 34.01 -9.76 -46.76
CA GLY A 48 33.13 -9.85 -47.93
C GLY A 48 31.64 -9.71 -47.66
N LYS A 49 31.22 -9.55 -46.38
CA LYS A 49 29.84 -9.29 -46.01
C LYS A 49 29.50 -7.80 -45.99
N ASN A 50 28.27 -7.48 -46.31
CA ASN A 50 27.73 -6.14 -46.24
C ASN A 50 26.90 -6.02 -44.95
N ILE A 51 27.42 -5.31 -43.94
CA ILE A 51 26.77 -5.16 -42.63
C ILE A 51 25.46 -4.38 -42.71
N GLU A 52 25.40 -3.33 -43.54
CA GLU A 52 24.20 -2.53 -43.75
C GLU A 52 23.04 -3.38 -44.28
N LYS A 53 23.30 -4.24 -45.24
CA LYS A 53 22.31 -5.15 -45.84
C LYS A 53 21.77 -6.19 -44.82
N LEU A 54 22.67 -6.73 -44.00
CA LEU A 54 22.31 -7.68 -42.94
C LEU A 54 21.54 -6.98 -41.79
N GLU A 55 21.87 -5.72 -41.49
CA GLU A 55 21.17 -4.87 -40.55
C GLU A 55 19.74 -4.59 -41.04
N ASP A 56 19.59 -4.19 -42.30
CA ASP A 56 18.26 -3.99 -42.89
C ASP A 56 17.38 -5.25 -42.80
N ALA A 57 17.99 -6.40 -43.06
CA ALA A 57 17.29 -7.67 -42.94
C ALA A 57 16.85 -8.01 -41.50
N ILE A 58 17.71 -7.78 -40.51
CA ILE A 58 17.37 -7.98 -39.08
C ILE A 58 16.25 -7.03 -38.67
N ILE A 59 16.31 -5.76 -39.04
CA ILE A 59 15.28 -4.76 -38.78
C ILE A 59 13.96 -5.16 -39.43
N ALA A 60 13.99 -5.60 -40.67
CA ALA A 60 12.78 -6.01 -41.40
C ALA A 60 12.08 -7.24 -40.80
N ILE A 61 12.80 -8.12 -40.11
CA ILE A 61 12.24 -9.25 -39.37
C ILE A 61 11.49 -8.76 -38.10
N GLY A 62 11.98 -7.69 -37.47
CA GLY A 62 11.32 -7.09 -36.31
C GLY A 62 11.49 -7.88 -35.01
N ASP A 63 12.53 -8.66 -34.85
CA ASP A 63 12.85 -9.37 -33.61
C ASP A 63 13.73 -8.49 -32.71
N ALA A 64 13.17 -7.98 -31.63
CA ALA A 64 13.84 -7.04 -30.71
C ALA A 64 15.13 -7.62 -30.12
N TYR A 65 15.17 -8.92 -29.83
CA TYR A 65 16.34 -9.60 -29.30
C TYR A 65 17.51 -9.53 -30.30
N TYR A 66 17.28 -9.87 -31.59
CA TYR A 66 18.35 -9.87 -32.59
C TYR A 66 18.74 -8.46 -33.01
N ILE A 67 17.84 -7.48 -33.02
CA ILE A 67 18.19 -6.08 -33.24
C ILE A 67 19.11 -5.58 -32.12
N TYR A 68 18.78 -5.87 -30.85
CA TYR A 68 19.62 -5.52 -29.72
C TYR A 68 20.98 -6.23 -29.77
N ASP A 69 21.02 -7.54 -30.04
CA ASP A 69 22.27 -8.31 -30.17
C ASP A 69 23.12 -7.82 -31.31
N PHE A 70 22.51 -7.44 -32.46
CA PHE A 70 23.20 -6.82 -33.57
C PHE A 70 23.86 -5.50 -33.18
N ALA A 71 23.09 -4.63 -32.49
CA ALA A 71 23.62 -3.37 -31.98
C ALA A 71 24.78 -3.57 -31.00
N LYS A 72 24.70 -4.60 -30.14
CA LYS A 72 25.66 -4.87 -29.08
C LYS A 72 26.95 -5.53 -29.58
N TYR A 73 26.83 -6.54 -30.41
CA TYR A 73 27.96 -7.43 -30.73
C TYR A 73 28.58 -7.22 -32.09
N ILE A 74 27.91 -6.63 -33.09
CA ILE A 74 28.51 -6.29 -34.37
C ILE A 74 29.42 -5.07 -34.15
N LYS A 75 30.71 -5.24 -34.40
CA LYS A 75 31.73 -4.26 -34.01
C LYS A 75 31.86 -3.06 -34.95
N LYS A 76 31.62 -3.22 -36.24
CA LYS A 76 31.85 -2.19 -37.27
C LYS A 76 30.76 -2.22 -38.34
N GLY A 77 30.51 -1.08 -38.94
CA GLY A 77 29.64 -0.94 -40.11
C GLY A 77 28.13 -0.95 -39.79
N LYS A 78 27.72 -1.06 -38.51
CA LYS A 78 26.34 -0.92 -38.08
C LYS A 78 25.97 0.52 -37.87
N ASP A 79 24.71 0.85 -38.09
CA ASP A 79 24.10 2.14 -37.79
C ASP A 79 23.28 2.05 -36.49
N ILE A 80 23.77 2.67 -35.42
CA ILE A 80 23.14 2.63 -34.13
C ILE A 80 21.81 3.41 -34.11
N ASP A 81 21.74 4.53 -34.83
CA ASP A 81 20.51 5.35 -34.87
C ASP A 81 19.38 4.56 -35.54
N LYS A 82 19.68 3.83 -36.61
CA LYS A 82 18.72 2.97 -37.31
C LYS A 82 18.22 1.80 -36.47
N LEU A 83 19.14 1.14 -35.76
CA LEU A 83 18.80 0.05 -34.83
C LEU A 83 18.00 0.56 -33.63
N GLU A 84 18.29 1.77 -33.12
CA GLU A 84 17.56 2.44 -32.06
C GLU A 84 16.12 2.75 -32.49
N GLU A 85 15.95 3.34 -33.69
CA GLU A 85 14.62 3.61 -34.23
C GLU A 85 13.80 2.33 -34.39
N ALA A 86 14.45 1.25 -34.85
CA ALA A 86 13.79 -0.05 -34.99
C ALA A 86 13.36 -0.65 -33.64
N ILE A 87 14.22 -0.59 -32.63
CA ILE A 87 13.88 -1.14 -31.31
C ILE A 87 12.72 -0.35 -30.64
N ILE A 88 12.72 0.97 -30.81
CA ILE A 88 11.63 1.85 -30.32
C ILE A 88 10.33 1.53 -31.06
N ALA A 89 10.39 1.37 -32.40
CA ALA A 89 9.21 1.07 -33.21
C ALA A 89 8.54 -0.27 -32.85
N ILE A 90 9.31 -1.27 -32.40
CA ILE A 90 8.78 -2.55 -31.92
C ILE A 90 8.03 -2.37 -30.63
N GLY A 91 8.46 -1.46 -29.74
CA GLY A 91 7.80 -1.14 -28.48
C GLY A 91 7.99 -2.19 -27.38
N ASP A 92 9.03 -3.03 -27.47
CA ASP A 92 9.38 -3.96 -26.41
C ASP A 92 10.17 -3.23 -25.30
N ALA A 93 9.53 -3.01 -24.16
CA ALA A 93 10.07 -2.21 -23.06
C ALA A 93 11.39 -2.77 -22.52
N GLU A 94 11.53 -4.10 -22.43
CA GLU A 94 12.76 -4.75 -21.97
C GLU A 94 13.93 -4.44 -22.90
N TYR A 95 13.73 -4.54 -24.23
CA TYR A 95 14.80 -4.32 -25.18
C TYR A 95 15.13 -2.84 -25.39
N ILE A 96 14.15 -1.93 -25.26
CA ILE A 96 14.42 -0.48 -25.22
C ILE A 96 15.31 -0.16 -23.99
N TYR A 97 14.95 -0.66 -22.81
CA TYR A 97 15.77 -0.49 -21.60
C TYR A 97 17.17 -1.10 -21.75
N ARG A 98 17.27 -2.34 -22.26
CA ARG A 98 18.56 -3.00 -22.49
C ARG A 98 19.43 -2.24 -23.49
N PHE A 99 18.83 -1.69 -24.54
CA PHE A 99 19.51 -0.86 -25.52
C PHE A 99 20.08 0.40 -24.88
N ALA A 100 19.24 1.12 -24.09
CA ALA A 100 19.68 2.28 -23.32
C ALA A 100 20.82 1.97 -22.34
N LYS A 101 20.74 0.82 -21.65
CA LYS A 101 21.72 0.45 -20.62
C LYS A 101 23.05 -0.05 -21.19
N TYR A 102 23.04 -0.88 -22.22
CA TYR A 102 24.22 -1.64 -22.64
C TYR A 102 24.84 -1.17 -23.93
N ILE A 103 24.17 -0.41 -24.79
CA ILE A 103 24.80 0.19 -25.96
C ILE A 103 25.61 1.41 -25.52
N LYS A 104 26.93 1.36 -25.74
CA LYS A 104 27.85 2.33 -25.11
C LYS A 104 27.96 3.66 -25.87
N LYS A 105 27.75 3.69 -27.17
CA LYS A 105 27.97 4.87 -28.01
C LYS A 105 26.94 4.96 -29.12
N GLY A 106 26.66 6.15 -29.56
CA GLY A 106 25.81 6.44 -30.71
C GLY A 106 24.31 6.39 -30.41
N LYS A 107 23.86 6.04 -29.19
CA LYS A 107 22.45 6.04 -28.79
C LYS A 107 22.00 7.42 -28.32
N ASP A 108 20.75 7.73 -28.56
CA ASP A 108 20.06 8.91 -28.08
C ASP A 108 19.18 8.55 -26.86
N ILE A 109 19.59 8.96 -25.68
CA ILE A 109 18.89 8.63 -24.43
C ILE A 109 17.50 9.26 -24.38
N ASP A 110 17.30 10.44 -24.94
CA ASP A 110 16.02 11.14 -24.90
C ASP A 110 14.99 10.48 -25.84
N LYS A 111 15.44 10.01 -27.03
CA LYS A 111 14.60 9.17 -27.90
C LYS A 111 14.19 7.86 -27.21
N LEU A 112 15.13 7.19 -26.56
CA LEU A 112 14.87 5.95 -25.83
C LEU A 112 13.96 6.18 -24.61
N GLU A 113 14.06 7.34 -23.93
CA GLU A 113 13.15 7.75 -22.87
C GLU A 113 11.72 7.91 -23.39
N ASP A 114 11.55 8.65 -24.48
CA ASP A 114 10.23 8.79 -25.10
C ASP A 114 9.68 7.42 -25.56
N GLY A 115 10.55 6.55 -26.09
CA GLY A 115 10.20 5.19 -26.49
C GLY A 115 9.75 4.33 -25.31
N ILE A 116 10.47 4.33 -24.18
CA ILE A 116 10.11 3.55 -22.99
C ILE A 116 8.79 4.05 -22.36
N ILE A 117 8.59 5.36 -22.32
CA ILE A 117 7.33 5.97 -21.85
C ILE A 117 6.15 5.51 -22.72
N ALA A 118 6.33 5.49 -24.04
CA ALA A 118 5.29 5.08 -24.97
C ALA A 118 4.84 3.62 -24.80
N THR A 119 5.68 2.75 -24.20
CA THR A 119 5.30 1.36 -23.89
C THR A 119 4.22 1.26 -22.81
N GLY A 120 4.13 2.23 -21.90
CA GLY A 120 3.27 2.19 -20.73
C GLY A 120 3.67 1.15 -19.68
N ASP A 121 4.88 0.59 -19.76
CA ASP A 121 5.37 -0.40 -18.81
C ASP A 121 6.04 0.28 -17.60
N ALA A 122 5.31 0.37 -16.47
CA ALA A 122 5.78 1.04 -15.26
C ALA A 122 7.09 0.47 -14.70
N HIS A 123 7.29 -0.86 -14.85
CA HIS A 123 8.49 -1.55 -14.38
C HIS A 123 9.75 -1.04 -15.12
N PHE A 124 9.73 -1.01 -16.44
CA PHE A 124 10.88 -0.56 -17.22
C PHE A 124 11.04 0.97 -17.22
N ILE A 125 9.96 1.74 -17.10
CA ILE A 125 10.03 3.20 -16.88
C ILE A 125 10.77 3.49 -15.57
N TYR A 126 10.42 2.79 -14.48
CA TYR A 126 11.10 2.92 -13.19
C TYR A 126 12.61 2.58 -13.32
N TYR A 127 12.97 1.44 -13.93
CA TYR A 127 14.38 1.07 -14.10
C TYR A 127 15.14 2.02 -15.02
N PHE A 128 14.47 2.62 -16.00
CA PHE A 128 15.08 3.63 -16.85
C PHE A 128 15.47 4.87 -16.04
N ALA A 129 14.57 5.32 -15.14
CA ALA A 129 14.86 6.43 -14.24
C ALA A 129 15.99 6.11 -13.25
N GLU A 130 15.98 4.91 -12.66
CA GLU A 130 16.96 4.48 -11.65
C GLU A 130 18.35 4.26 -12.25
N ASP A 131 18.43 3.48 -13.32
CA ASP A 131 19.69 2.97 -13.87
C ASP A 131 20.32 3.88 -14.94
N ILE A 132 19.49 4.55 -15.74
CA ILE A 132 19.94 5.31 -16.91
C ILE A 132 20.04 6.79 -16.61
N LYS A 133 18.97 7.40 -16.16
CA LYS A 133 18.91 8.83 -15.83
C LYS A 133 19.55 9.15 -14.47
N GLN A 134 19.52 8.21 -13.54
CA GLN A 134 20.11 8.36 -12.18
C GLN A 134 19.65 9.62 -11.45
N GLY A 135 18.36 9.96 -11.58
CA GLY A 135 17.74 11.14 -10.98
C GLY A 135 17.94 12.44 -11.75
N LYS A 136 18.60 12.43 -12.90
CA LYS A 136 18.78 13.62 -13.72
C LYS A 136 17.68 13.71 -14.77
N ASP A 137 16.99 14.86 -14.79
CA ASP A 137 15.94 15.16 -15.79
C ASP A 137 14.92 14.01 -15.93
N ILE A 138 14.34 13.64 -14.80
CA ILE A 138 13.41 12.49 -14.69
C ILE A 138 11.92 12.90 -14.73
N GLY A 139 11.61 14.18 -14.93
CA GLY A 139 10.24 14.68 -14.85
C GLY A 139 9.27 13.99 -15.79
N LYS A 140 9.68 13.68 -17.02
CA LYS A 140 8.84 12.93 -17.96
C LYS A 140 8.54 11.49 -17.49
N LEU A 141 9.54 10.81 -16.90
CA LEU A 141 9.39 9.45 -16.38
C LEU A 141 8.51 9.43 -15.15
N GLU A 142 8.63 10.45 -14.27
CA GLU A 142 7.77 10.64 -13.12
C GLU A 142 6.31 10.86 -13.54
N ASP A 143 6.06 11.77 -14.49
CA ASP A 143 4.74 12.01 -15.04
C ASP A 143 4.14 10.74 -15.66
N ALA A 144 4.94 9.95 -16.37
CA ALA A 144 4.52 8.70 -16.96
C ALA A 144 4.14 7.64 -15.90
N ILE A 145 4.94 7.46 -14.86
CA ILE A 145 4.65 6.54 -13.76
C ILE A 145 3.36 6.93 -13.04
N ILE A 146 3.17 8.22 -12.79
CA ILE A 146 1.94 8.75 -12.17
C ILE A 146 0.73 8.49 -13.08
N ALA A 147 0.85 8.75 -14.37
CA ALA A 147 -0.23 8.56 -15.35
C ALA A 147 -0.66 7.07 -15.48
N ILE A 148 0.27 6.13 -15.34
CA ILE A 148 -0.02 4.69 -15.33
C ILE A 148 -0.83 4.31 -14.07
N GLY A 149 -0.57 4.95 -12.93
CA GLY A 149 -1.34 4.74 -11.70
C GLY A 149 -1.02 3.44 -10.96
N ASP A 150 0.15 2.84 -11.19
CA ASP A 150 0.59 1.68 -10.39
C ASP A 150 1.24 2.15 -9.08
N ALA A 151 0.52 1.95 -7.97
CA ALA A 151 0.97 2.38 -6.65
C ALA A 151 2.33 1.80 -6.24
N THR A 152 2.65 0.58 -6.70
CA THR A 152 3.94 -0.08 -6.43
C THR A 152 5.08 0.71 -7.03
N TYR A 153 4.97 1.06 -8.31
CA TYR A 153 6.04 1.77 -9.00
C TYR A 153 6.11 3.25 -8.63
N ILE A 154 4.98 3.91 -8.31
CA ILE A 154 4.99 5.26 -7.74
C ILE A 154 5.75 5.26 -6.42
N TYR A 155 5.45 4.32 -5.52
CA TYR A 155 6.17 4.18 -4.24
C TYR A 155 7.65 3.84 -4.44
N LEU A 156 8.00 2.91 -5.33
CA LEU A 156 9.39 2.56 -5.63
C LEU A 156 10.15 3.76 -6.20
N PHE A 157 9.52 4.54 -7.09
CA PHE A 157 10.08 5.75 -7.66
C PHE A 157 10.37 6.77 -6.56
N ALA A 158 9.40 7.04 -5.66
CA ALA A 158 9.59 7.91 -4.51
C ALA A 158 10.72 7.44 -3.60
N LYS A 159 10.83 6.13 -3.37
CA LYS A 159 11.80 5.53 -2.43
C LYS A 159 13.21 5.42 -2.98
N LYS A 160 13.37 5.04 -4.22
CA LYS A 160 14.67 4.64 -4.80
C LYS A 160 15.36 5.72 -5.60
N ILE A 161 14.59 6.56 -6.30
CA ILE A 161 15.19 7.69 -7.01
C ILE A 161 15.70 8.70 -6.01
N LYS A 162 17.00 8.98 -6.04
CA LYS A 162 17.64 9.78 -5.00
C LYS A 162 17.42 11.29 -5.18
N GLU A 163 17.46 11.75 -6.41
CA GLU A 163 17.44 13.19 -6.74
C GLU A 163 16.40 13.47 -7.86
N GLY A 164 15.98 14.70 -7.96
CA GLY A 164 15.16 15.20 -9.07
C GLY A 164 13.69 14.79 -9.05
N LYS A 165 13.23 13.97 -8.10
CA LYS A 165 11.83 13.59 -7.93
C LYS A 165 11.05 14.66 -7.17
N ASP A 166 9.77 14.78 -7.49
CA ASP A 166 8.82 15.64 -6.79
C ASP A 166 7.97 14.79 -5.82
N ILE A 167 8.32 14.86 -4.52
CA ILE A 167 7.65 14.07 -3.48
C ILE A 167 6.17 14.45 -3.37
N ASP A 168 5.82 15.72 -3.49
CA ASP A 168 4.45 16.21 -3.38
C ASP A 168 3.57 15.61 -4.48
N LYS A 169 4.09 15.57 -5.71
CA LYS A 169 3.42 14.99 -6.87
C LYS A 169 3.18 13.49 -6.72
N LEU A 170 4.20 12.76 -6.25
CA LEU A 170 4.12 11.32 -6.02
C LEU A 170 3.19 10.98 -4.85
N GLU A 171 3.19 11.81 -3.80
CA GLU A 171 2.27 11.70 -2.66
C GLU A 171 0.82 11.91 -3.10
N ASP A 172 0.55 12.97 -3.89
CA ASP A 172 -0.78 13.22 -4.44
C ASP A 172 -1.28 12.05 -5.27
N ALA A 173 -0.42 11.45 -6.07
CA ALA A 173 -0.75 10.29 -6.88
C ALA A 173 -1.07 9.05 -6.02
N ILE A 174 -0.30 8.75 -4.97
CA ILE A 174 -0.58 7.65 -4.03
C ILE A 174 -1.92 7.87 -3.32
N ILE A 175 -2.20 9.09 -2.88
CA ILE A 175 -3.48 9.45 -2.24
C ILE A 175 -4.64 9.27 -3.21
N ALA A 176 -4.50 9.73 -4.45
CA ALA A 176 -5.54 9.61 -5.48
C ALA A 176 -5.88 8.14 -5.82
N ILE A 177 -4.90 7.24 -5.79
CA ILE A 177 -5.12 5.80 -5.97
C ILE A 177 -5.92 5.21 -4.80
N GLY A 178 -5.74 5.74 -3.58
CA GLY A 178 -6.50 5.32 -2.40
C GLY A 178 -6.10 3.95 -1.85
N SER A 179 -4.91 3.43 -2.18
CA SER A 179 -4.42 2.18 -1.60
C SER A 179 -3.89 2.39 -0.18
N ALA A 180 -4.61 1.88 0.81
CA ALA A 180 -4.24 2.01 2.22
C ALA A 180 -2.82 1.52 2.50
N GLU A 181 -2.42 0.40 1.89
CA GLU A 181 -1.07 -0.16 2.01
C GLU A 181 0.00 0.84 1.55
N TYR A 182 -0.18 1.45 0.38
CA TYR A 182 0.84 2.36 -0.17
C TYR A 182 0.81 3.74 0.47
N ILE A 183 -0.34 4.24 0.93
CA ILE A 183 -0.43 5.45 1.76
C ILE A 183 0.37 5.25 3.05
N TYR A 184 0.16 4.13 3.76
CA TYR A 184 0.92 3.78 4.97
C TYR A 184 2.43 3.64 4.68
N ARG A 185 2.80 2.91 3.62
CA ARG A 185 4.21 2.74 3.24
C ARG A 185 4.87 4.07 2.87
N PHE A 186 4.15 4.96 2.20
CA PHE A 186 4.65 6.28 1.83
C PHE A 186 4.93 7.11 3.09
N ALA A 187 3.97 7.19 4.02
CA ALA A 187 4.13 7.89 5.29
C ALA A 187 5.28 7.35 6.15
N THR A 188 5.50 6.03 6.12
CA THR A 188 6.52 5.38 6.96
C THR A 188 7.93 5.49 6.39
N TYR A 189 8.09 5.44 5.07
CA TYR A 189 9.41 5.22 4.46
C TYR A 189 9.88 6.32 3.51
N ILE A 190 9.06 7.30 3.19
CA ILE A 190 9.47 8.38 2.28
C ILE A 190 9.82 9.62 3.09
N GLU A 191 11.06 10.05 2.96
CA GLU A 191 11.53 11.30 3.57
C GLU A 191 10.89 12.50 2.85
N GLY A 192 10.41 13.46 3.64
CA GLY A 192 9.71 14.63 3.11
C GLY A 192 8.20 14.45 2.88
N ALA A 193 7.64 13.27 3.19
CA ALA A 193 6.20 13.03 3.12
C ALA A 193 5.41 13.89 4.12
N HIS A 194 4.24 14.41 3.70
CA HIS A 194 3.35 15.22 4.54
C HIS A 194 2.42 14.31 5.36
N ILE A 195 2.84 14.03 6.59
CA ILE A 195 2.14 13.06 7.47
C ILE A 195 0.67 13.43 7.67
N ASP A 196 0.33 14.70 7.89
CA ASP A 196 -1.05 15.15 8.10
C ASP A 196 -1.96 14.80 6.91
N LYS A 197 -1.46 15.00 5.69
CA LYS A 197 -2.17 14.73 4.45
C LYS A 197 -2.37 13.22 4.21
N LEU A 198 -1.33 12.42 4.48
CA LEU A 198 -1.39 10.97 4.39
C LEU A 198 -2.26 10.36 5.50
N GLU A 199 -2.30 10.99 6.69
CA GLU A 199 -3.21 10.62 7.78
C GLU A 199 -4.67 10.81 7.38
N GLU A 200 -5.01 11.95 6.78
CA GLU A 200 -6.36 12.18 6.27
C GLU A 200 -6.74 11.17 5.18
N ALA A 201 -5.79 10.84 4.31
CA ALA A 201 -5.98 9.87 3.25
C ALA A 201 -6.16 8.44 3.80
N ILE A 202 -5.36 7.99 4.78
CA ILE A 202 -5.50 6.66 5.37
C ILE A 202 -6.83 6.52 6.11
N ILE A 203 -7.26 7.57 6.82
CA ILE A 203 -8.57 7.62 7.47
C ILE A 203 -9.70 7.49 6.44
N ALA A 204 -9.60 8.19 5.31
CA ALA A 204 -10.60 8.16 4.24
C ALA A 204 -10.73 6.77 3.59
N THR A 205 -9.70 5.92 3.60
CA THR A 205 -9.80 4.54 3.11
C THR A 205 -10.74 3.67 3.93
N GLY A 206 -10.89 3.96 5.22
CA GLY A 206 -11.65 3.13 6.16
C GLY A 206 -11.02 1.76 6.44
N ASP A 207 -9.78 1.53 6.00
CA ASP A 207 -9.07 0.26 6.23
C ASP A 207 -8.53 0.18 7.66
N ALA A 208 -9.21 -0.63 8.49
CA ALA A 208 -8.89 -0.75 9.90
C ALA A 208 -7.47 -1.26 10.17
N GLU A 209 -6.95 -2.14 9.33
CA GLU A 209 -5.60 -2.67 9.46
C GLU A 209 -4.57 -1.58 9.29
N TYR A 210 -4.63 -0.84 8.19
CA TYR A 210 -3.64 0.18 7.90
C TYR A 210 -3.81 1.46 8.73
N ILE A 211 -5.01 1.79 9.19
CA ILE A 211 -5.20 2.84 10.21
C ILE A 211 -4.46 2.45 11.50
N CYS A 212 -4.55 1.19 11.93
CA CYS A 212 -3.86 0.68 13.12
C CYS A 212 -2.33 0.67 12.94
N GLU A 213 -1.82 0.19 11.79
CA GLU A 213 -0.37 0.19 11.51
C GLU A 213 0.18 1.62 11.37
N PHE A 214 -0.59 2.55 10.78
CA PHE A 214 -0.23 3.96 10.68
C PHE A 214 -0.03 4.59 12.06
N ALA A 215 -0.98 4.37 12.97
CA ALA A 215 -0.89 4.86 14.35
C ALA A 215 0.31 4.30 15.10
N LYS A 216 0.70 3.06 14.80
CA LYS A 216 1.80 2.36 15.45
C LYS A 216 3.18 2.85 14.96
N ASP A 217 3.34 2.95 13.65
CA ASP A 217 4.66 3.01 13.03
C ASP A 217 5.00 4.40 12.46
N VAL A 218 3.99 5.25 12.18
CA VAL A 218 4.21 6.57 11.57
C VAL A 218 4.50 7.60 12.64
N LYS A 219 5.72 8.12 12.61
CA LYS A 219 6.15 9.16 13.54
C LYS A 219 5.44 10.48 13.22
N GLY A 220 4.79 11.07 14.21
CA GLY A 220 4.06 12.33 14.03
C GLY A 220 2.56 12.15 13.76
N ALA A 221 2.05 10.91 13.70
CA ALA A 221 0.63 10.63 13.57
C ALA A 221 -0.19 11.18 14.74
N HIS A 222 -1.37 11.74 14.44
CA HIS A 222 -2.30 12.25 15.45
C HIS A 222 -3.21 11.12 15.95
N ILE A 223 -2.79 10.51 17.02
CA ILE A 223 -3.45 9.31 17.57
C ILE A 223 -4.94 9.53 17.86
N ASP A 224 -5.33 10.71 18.33
CA ASP A 224 -6.74 11.02 18.64
C ASP A 224 -7.65 10.97 17.40
N LYS A 225 -7.15 11.43 16.23
CA LYS A 225 -7.88 11.33 14.95
C LYS A 225 -7.99 9.88 14.48
N LEU A 226 -6.88 9.14 14.58
CA LEU A 226 -6.83 7.72 14.20
C LEU A 226 -7.69 6.86 15.14
N GLU A 227 -7.80 7.21 16.42
CA GLU A 227 -8.71 6.57 17.38
C GLU A 227 -10.17 6.71 16.94
N ASP A 228 -10.60 7.92 16.60
CA ASP A 228 -11.97 8.13 16.12
C ASP A 228 -12.23 7.38 14.80
N ALA A 229 -11.25 7.36 13.90
CA ALA A 229 -11.32 6.65 12.62
C ALA A 229 -11.41 5.12 12.80
N ILE A 230 -10.56 4.52 13.64
CA ILE A 230 -10.58 3.07 13.87
C ILE A 230 -11.90 2.63 14.53
N ILE A 231 -12.45 3.43 15.45
CA ILE A 231 -13.75 3.18 16.04
C ILE A 231 -14.86 3.21 14.97
N ALA A 232 -14.80 4.16 14.04
CA ALA A 232 -15.77 4.30 12.96
C ALA A 232 -15.81 3.10 12.01
N THR A 233 -14.70 2.38 11.83
CA THR A 233 -14.65 1.15 11.01
C THR A 233 -15.55 0.04 11.58
N GLY A 234 -15.74 0.00 12.91
CA GLY A 234 -16.47 -1.07 13.60
C GLY A 234 -15.75 -2.42 13.63
N ASP A 235 -14.51 -2.51 13.13
CA ASP A 235 -13.71 -3.74 13.15
C ASP A 235 -13.11 -3.99 14.53
N ILE A 236 -13.71 -4.93 15.26
CA ILE A 236 -13.36 -5.24 16.65
C ILE A 236 -11.90 -5.72 16.79
N LYS A 237 -11.41 -6.48 15.82
CA LYS A 237 -10.04 -7.04 15.84
C LYS A 237 -9.02 -5.91 15.86
N TYR A 238 -9.17 -4.94 14.95
CA TYR A 238 -8.22 -3.85 14.83
C TYR A 238 -8.45 -2.76 15.87
N ILE A 239 -9.70 -2.52 16.29
CA ILE A 239 -10.00 -1.64 17.43
C ILE A 239 -9.30 -2.17 18.68
N SER A 240 -9.35 -3.50 18.96
CA SER A 240 -8.67 -4.11 20.10
C SER A 240 -7.15 -4.02 19.99
N LYS A 241 -6.61 -4.25 18.77
CA LYS A 241 -5.17 -4.12 18.48
C LYS A 241 -4.66 -2.69 18.66
N PHE A 242 -5.42 -1.71 18.18
CA PHE A 242 -5.11 -0.29 18.37
C PHE A 242 -5.03 0.08 19.86
N PHE A 243 -5.96 -0.46 20.67
CA PHE A 243 -5.98 -0.32 22.12
C PHE A 243 -4.69 -0.84 22.78
N GLU A 244 -4.21 -2.02 22.38
CA GLU A 244 -3.00 -2.62 22.94
C GLU A 244 -1.73 -1.83 22.56
N LEU A 245 -1.66 -1.30 21.35
CA LEU A 245 -0.50 -0.60 20.82
C LEU A 245 -0.29 0.79 21.42
N ALA A 246 -1.37 1.46 21.74
CA ALA A 246 -1.27 2.89 21.93
C ALA A 246 -0.81 3.31 23.33
N ASN A 247 -0.78 2.40 24.34
CA ASN A 247 -0.56 2.77 25.75
C ASN A 247 -1.31 4.07 26.14
N ILE A 248 -2.28 4.42 25.27
CA ILE A 248 -3.00 5.68 25.23
C ILE A 248 -4.08 5.61 26.29
N ASN A 249 -4.49 6.75 26.70
CA ASN A 249 -5.61 7.01 27.58
C ASN A 249 -6.94 6.58 26.90
N THR A 250 -7.05 5.33 26.62
CA THR A 250 -7.86 4.55 25.71
C THR A 250 -9.32 4.41 26.11
N ASN A 251 -9.83 5.40 26.81
CA ASN A 251 -11.18 5.31 27.39
C ASN A 251 -12.29 5.27 26.36
N LYS A 252 -12.13 6.00 25.24
CA LYS A 252 -13.14 6.01 24.18
C LYS A 252 -13.28 4.63 23.54
N ILE A 253 -12.17 3.97 23.23
CA ILE A 253 -12.17 2.64 22.62
C ILE A 253 -12.73 1.58 23.56
N VAL A 254 -12.24 1.55 24.81
CA VAL A 254 -12.76 0.60 25.80
C VAL A 254 -14.24 0.82 26.03
N LEU A 255 -14.63 2.07 26.19
CA LEU A 255 -16.03 2.44 26.36
C LEU A 255 -16.86 1.99 25.15
N TYR A 256 -16.40 2.24 23.93
CA TYR A 256 -17.07 1.78 22.72
C TYR A 256 -17.21 0.26 22.65
N LEU A 257 -16.16 -0.48 22.93
CA LEU A 257 -16.15 -1.94 22.88
C LEU A 257 -17.07 -2.56 23.94
N VAL A 258 -17.05 -2.02 25.15
CA VAL A 258 -17.93 -2.47 26.25
C VAL A 258 -19.38 -2.15 25.95
N LEU A 259 -19.68 -0.92 25.54
CA LEU A 259 -21.04 -0.44 25.31
C LEU A 259 -21.67 -1.07 24.05
N SER A 260 -20.87 -1.41 23.03
CA SER A 260 -21.33 -2.13 21.85
C SER A 260 -21.50 -3.63 22.08
N LYS A 261 -21.35 -4.15 23.30
CA LYS A 261 -21.39 -5.59 23.65
C LYS A 261 -20.34 -6.44 22.92
N LYS A 262 -19.33 -5.81 22.37
CA LYS A 262 -18.33 -6.47 21.52
C LYS A 262 -17.18 -7.07 22.32
N ILE A 263 -16.93 -6.54 23.54
CA ILE A 263 -15.98 -7.12 24.49
C ILE A 263 -16.65 -7.26 25.86
N ASP A 264 -16.47 -8.41 26.48
CA ASP A 264 -16.87 -8.64 27.86
C ASP A 264 -15.81 -8.04 28.81
N LEU A 265 -16.24 -7.26 29.80
CA LEU A 265 -15.37 -6.62 30.79
C LEU A 265 -14.40 -7.58 31.48
N LYS A 266 -14.75 -8.87 31.58
CA LYS A 266 -13.86 -9.90 32.15
C LYS A 266 -12.56 -10.14 31.36
N HIS A 267 -12.53 -9.77 30.08
CA HIS A 267 -11.36 -9.92 29.22
C HIS A 267 -10.47 -8.67 29.19
N ILE A 268 -10.86 -7.62 29.91
CA ILE A 268 -10.11 -6.37 30.01
C ILE A 268 -9.24 -6.43 31.27
N GLY A 269 -7.94 -6.15 31.13
CA GLY A 269 -7.00 -6.18 32.25
C GLY A 269 -7.39 -5.22 33.37
N GLU A 270 -7.03 -5.55 34.63
CA GLU A 270 -7.44 -4.79 35.84
C GLU A 270 -7.08 -3.29 35.78
N LYS A 271 -5.90 -2.94 35.26
CA LYS A 271 -5.50 -1.54 35.09
C LYS A 271 -6.44 -0.73 34.19
N VAL A 272 -7.01 -1.41 33.20
CA VAL A 272 -7.95 -0.80 32.26
C VAL A 272 -9.34 -0.69 32.91
N LYS A 273 -9.74 -1.69 33.69
CA LYS A 273 -10.96 -1.62 34.48
C LYS A 273 -10.93 -0.44 35.46
N GLU A 274 -9.84 -0.26 36.18
CA GLU A 274 -9.66 0.85 37.11
C GLU A 274 -9.68 2.21 36.38
N SER A 275 -9.01 2.32 35.25
CA SER A 275 -9.07 3.53 34.42
C SER A 275 -10.47 3.78 33.85
N PHE A 276 -11.17 2.73 33.42
CA PHE A 276 -12.54 2.80 32.94
C PHE A 276 -13.52 3.30 34.01
N PHE A 277 -13.44 2.75 35.23
CA PHE A 277 -14.30 3.18 36.34
C PHE A 277 -13.98 4.61 36.79
N ASN A 278 -12.72 4.98 36.88
CA ASN A 278 -12.32 6.34 37.23
C ASN A 278 -12.76 7.39 36.19
N LYS A 279 -13.06 6.99 34.96
CA LYS A 279 -13.45 7.90 33.88
C LYS A 279 -14.92 7.86 33.50
N LEU A 280 -15.69 6.86 33.88
CA LEU A 280 -17.15 7.01 33.98
C LEU A 280 -17.52 8.21 34.86
N TYR A 281 -16.65 8.56 35.82
CA TYR A 281 -16.76 9.77 36.66
C TYR A 281 -16.62 11.08 35.88
N PHE A 282 -15.97 11.07 34.68
CA PHE A 282 -15.70 12.26 33.86
C PHE A 282 -16.54 12.35 32.57
N VAL A 283 -17.61 11.58 32.47
CA VAL A 283 -18.49 11.54 31.29
C VAL A 283 -19.08 12.91 30.91
N GLU A 284 -19.11 13.87 31.82
CA GLU A 284 -19.55 15.24 31.53
C GLU A 284 -18.74 15.91 30.40
N LYS A 285 -17.52 15.41 30.12
CA LYS A 285 -16.60 15.96 29.11
C LYS A 285 -16.48 15.11 27.87
N ASP A 286 -17.11 13.93 27.81
CA ASP A 286 -16.99 13.03 26.65
C ASP A 286 -18.19 13.19 25.71
N ASP A 287 -17.96 13.89 24.60
CA ASP A 287 -19.00 14.16 23.61
C ASP A 287 -19.44 12.91 22.86
N THR A 288 -18.55 11.91 22.72
CA THR A 288 -18.86 10.62 22.08
C THR A 288 -19.86 9.83 22.91
N LEU A 289 -19.65 9.76 24.21
CA LEU A 289 -20.57 9.07 25.10
C LEU A 289 -21.93 9.79 25.17
N LYS A 290 -21.93 11.13 25.24
CA LYS A 290 -23.16 11.94 25.14
C LYS A 290 -23.92 11.66 23.86
N TYR A 291 -23.20 11.58 22.71
CA TYR A 291 -23.81 11.26 21.43
C TYR A 291 -24.43 9.87 21.41
N LEU A 292 -23.73 8.86 21.92
CA LEU A 292 -24.21 7.46 21.95
C LEU A 292 -25.44 7.31 22.84
N ILE A 293 -25.44 7.96 24.01
CA ILE A 293 -26.58 7.97 24.93
C ILE A 293 -27.77 8.71 24.30
N LYS A 294 -27.54 9.91 23.78
CA LYS A 294 -28.58 10.76 23.17
C LYS A 294 -29.26 10.05 21.98
N ASN A 295 -28.52 9.28 21.22
CA ASN A 295 -29.04 8.56 20.06
C ASN A 295 -29.57 7.14 20.39
N ARG A 296 -29.74 6.81 21.66
CA ARG A 296 -30.24 5.51 22.12
C ARG A 296 -29.46 4.30 21.60
N LYS A 297 -28.20 4.48 21.24
CA LYS A 297 -27.32 3.38 20.83
C LYS A 297 -26.80 2.58 22.02
N ILE A 298 -27.06 3.07 23.22
CA ILE A 298 -26.63 2.48 24.50
C ILE A 298 -27.81 2.45 25.43
N ASP A 299 -28.09 1.28 26.01
CA ASP A 299 -29.00 1.13 27.14
C ASP A 299 -28.24 1.36 28.46
N ILE A 300 -28.59 2.47 29.15
CA ILE A 300 -27.96 2.85 30.40
C ILE A 300 -28.20 1.76 31.49
N ASN A 301 -29.35 1.08 31.47
CA ASN A 301 -29.61 0.00 32.39
C ASN A 301 -28.71 -1.20 32.16
N GLU A 302 -28.30 -1.43 30.91
CA GLU A 302 -27.38 -2.48 30.59
C GLU A 302 -25.94 -2.17 31.04
N ILE A 303 -25.52 -0.92 30.96
CA ILE A 303 -24.23 -0.46 31.52
C ILE A 303 -24.24 -0.72 33.03
N ARG A 304 -25.33 -0.33 33.71
CA ARG A 304 -25.51 -0.55 35.16
C ARG A 304 -25.39 -2.02 35.53
N LEU A 305 -26.13 -2.90 34.84
CA LEU A 305 -26.09 -4.33 35.09
C LEU A 305 -24.69 -4.91 34.93
N ARG A 306 -23.92 -4.48 33.93
CA ARG A 306 -22.55 -4.93 33.74
C ARG A 306 -21.60 -4.43 34.82
N ILE A 307 -21.71 -3.15 35.22
CA ILE A 307 -20.93 -2.59 36.30
C ILE A 307 -21.24 -3.35 37.61
N TYR A 308 -22.51 -3.59 37.91
CA TYR A 308 -22.92 -4.37 39.07
C TYR A 308 -22.42 -5.82 39.02
N PHE A 309 -22.47 -6.48 37.86
CA PHE A 309 -21.99 -7.85 37.72
C PHE A 309 -20.48 -7.96 37.94
N ASP A 310 -19.71 -6.99 37.48
CA ASP A 310 -18.27 -6.99 37.67
C ASP A 310 -17.86 -6.74 39.13
N TYR A 311 -18.56 -5.82 39.80
CA TYR A 311 -18.35 -5.61 41.24
C TYR A 311 -18.73 -6.84 42.06
N LEU A 312 -19.83 -7.50 41.73
CA LEU A 312 -20.27 -8.71 42.41
C LEU A 312 -19.31 -9.91 42.20
N ASN A 313 -18.63 -9.93 41.07
CA ASN A 313 -17.67 -11.01 40.73
C ASN A 313 -16.23 -10.69 41.14
N ASN A 314 -15.93 -9.47 41.58
CA ASN A 314 -14.64 -9.10 42.12
C ASN A 314 -14.55 -9.50 43.61
N PRO A 315 -13.68 -10.45 43.99
CA PRO A 315 -13.55 -10.91 45.36
C PRO A 315 -13.10 -9.80 46.35
N ASN A 316 -12.58 -8.70 45.86
CA ASN A 316 -12.08 -7.58 46.63
C ASN A 316 -13.08 -6.42 46.75
N SER A 317 -14.27 -6.50 46.14
CA SER A 317 -15.27 -5.44 46.20
C SER A 317 -15.97 -5.43 47.58
N THR A 318 -16.05 -4.26 48.15
CA THR A 318 -16.72 -4.01 49.42
C THR A 318 -18.18 -3.58 49.22
N GLU A 319 -18.98 -3.66 50.28
CA GLU A 319 -20.36 -3.13 50.28
C GLU A 319 -20.39 -1.62 49.99
N GLU A 320 -19.39 -0.87 50.48
CA GLU A 320 -19.19 0.55 50.22
C GLU A 320 -18.94 0.87 48.75
N ASP A 321 -18.23 0.01 48.03
CA ASP A 321 -18.00 0.15 46.59
C ASP A 321 -19.28 -0.03 45.77
N LEU A 322 -20.16 -0.93 46.19
CA LEU A 322 -21.49 -1.12 45.59
C LEU A 322 -22.43 0.06 45.84
N GLU A 323 -22.39 0.68 47.04
CA GLU A 323 -23.17 1.87 47.34
C GLU A 323 -22.68 3.07 46.51
N LYS A 324 -21.39 3.30 46.43
CA LYS A 324 -20.79 4.35 45.56
C LYS A 324 -21.19 4.18 44.08
N CYS A 325 -21.13 2.98 43.56
CA CYS A 325 -21.58 2.69 42.18
C CYS A 325 -23.06 3.07 41.98
N ASN A 326 -23.89 2.83 42.99
CA ASN A 326 -25.31 3.15 42.92
C ASN A 326 -25.57 4.66 42.94
N GLU A 327 -24.88 5.39 43.81
CA GLU A 327 -24.99 6.85 43.92
C GLU A 327 -24.50 7.54 42.65
N GLU A 328 -23.39 7.10 42.09
CA GLU A 328 -22.84 7.61 40.83
C GLU A 328 -23.76 7.32 39.64
N TYR A 329 -24.38 6.14 39.57
CA TYR A 329 -25.38 5.84 38.56
C TYR A 329 -26.59 6.77 38.64
N ILE A 330 -27.11 7.03 39.82
CA ILE A 330 -28.28 7.94 40.05
C ILE A 330 -27.92 9.36 39.62
N ARG A 331 -26.73 9.83 39.97
CA ARG A 331 -26.21 11.13 39.57
C ARG A 331 -26.08 11.22 38.05
N TYR A 332 -25.58 10.17 37.43
CA TYR A 332 -25.39 10.05 35.99
C TYR A 332 -26.71 10.10 35.20
N VAL A 333 -27.70 9.32 35.62
CA VAL A 333 -29.05 9.31 35.02
C VAL A 333 -29.69 10.70 35.13
N SER A 334 -29.53 11.36 36.27
CA SER A 334 -30.08 12.70 36.53
C SER A 334 -29.48 13.76 35.60
N MET A 335 -28.19 13.65 35.27
CA MET A 335 -27.52 14.59 34.34
C MET A 335 -27.98 14.44 32.91
N PHE A 336 -28.24 13.23 32.43
CA PHE A 336 -28.55 12.97 31.02
C PHE A 336 -30.04 13.08 30.68
N TYR A 337 -30.92 12.73 31.63
CA TYR A 337 -32.35 12.75 31.38
C TYR A 337 -33.01 14.06 31.79
N GLY A 338 -32.26 14.96 32.42
CA GLY A 338 -32.74 16.29 32.81
C GLY A 338 -33.93 16.26 33.77
N GLU A 339 -34.25 17.37 34.39
CA GLU A 339 -35.38 17.52 35.35
C GLU A 339 -36.77 17.22 34.74
N LYS A 340 -36.87 16.79 33.47
CA LYS A 340 -38.16 16.60 32.79
C LYS A 340 -38.97 15.38 33.28
N ASN A 341 -38.36 14.43 33.94
CA ASN A 341 -39.09 13.27 34.50
C ASN A 341 -38.87 13.15 36.00
N LYS A 342 -39.22 14.18 36.72
CA LYS A 342 -39.41 14.12 38.18
C LYS A 342 -40.72 13.39 38.55
N ASN A 343 -41.29 12.59 37.69
CA ASN A 343 -42.51 11.87 37.95
C ASN A 343 -42.21 10.46 38.44
N GLU A 344 -42.99 10.07 39.40
CA GLU A 344 -43.08 8.90 40.29
C GLU A 344 -42.58 7.55 39.73
N GLU A 345 -42.60 7.34 38.43
CA GLU A 345 -42.20 6.08 37.76
C GLU A 345 -40.71 5.75 37.90
N THR A 346 -39.84 6.78 37.98
CA THR A 346 -38.39 6.58 38.11
C THR A 346 -37.99 6.17 39.50
N LYS A 347 -38.71 6.66 40.50
CA LYS A 347 -38.44 6.37 41.91
C LYS A 347 -38.88 4.95 42.27
N GLU A 348 -40.05 4.54 41.79
CA GLU A 348 -40.60 3.21 42.03
C GLU A 348 -39.80 2.09 41.31
N ASN A 349 -39.30 2.37 40.12
CA ASN A 349 -38.40 1.47 39.40
C ASN A 349 -37.00 1.40 40.01
N LEU A 350 -36.49 2.49 40.54
CA LEU A 350 -35.22 2.54 41.27
C LEU A 350 -35.29 1.77 42.60
N GLU A 351 -36.40 1.89 43.35
CA GLU A 351 -36.61 1.17 44.60
C GLU A 351 -36.77 -0.35 44.36
N LYS A 352 -37.56 -0.75 43.37
CA LYS A 352 -37.73 -2.17 42.97
C LYS A 352 -36.41 -2.81 42.54
N ASN A 353 -35.61 -2.08 41.78
CA ASN A 353 -34.31 -2.56 41.31
C ASN A 353 -33.26 -2.62 42.45
N ASN A 354 -33.32 -1.70 43.43
CA ASN A 354 -32.49 -1.75 44.62
C ASN A 354 -32.84 -2.96 45.52
N GLU A 355 -34.12 -3.28 45.66
CA GLU A 355 -34.53 -4.48 46.37
C GLU A 355 -34.10 -5.77 45.69
N GLN A 356 -34.19 -5.84 44.37
CA GLN A 356 -33.69 -6.99 43.60
C GLN A 356 -32.17 -7.14 43.71
N GLY A 357 -31.40 -6.04 43.66
CA GLY A 357 -29.97 -6.05 43.88
C GLY A 357 -29.59 -6.54 45.29
N LYS A 358 -30.26 -6.02 46.33
CA LYS A 358 -30.05 -6.46 47.72
C LYS A 358 -30.44 -7.92 47.95
N THR A 359 -31.45 -8.42 47.26
CA THR A 359 -31.90 -9.82 47.36
C THR A 359 -30.89 -10.76 46.67
N LEU A 360 -30.32 -10.37 45.54
CA LEU A 360 -29.27 -11.11 44.87
C LEU A 360 -27.96 -11.21 45.69
N VAL A 361 -27.59 -10.13 46.36
CA VAL A 361 -26.42 -10.11 47.26
C VAL A 361 -26.65 -10.99 48.49
N LYS A 362 -27.86 -10.95 49.09
CA LYS A 362 -28.21 -11.82 50.21
C LYS A 362 -28.24 -13.29 49.83
N ASN A 363 -28.77 -13.64 48.68
CA ASN A 363 -28.86 -15.03 48.25
C ASN A 363 -27.48 -15.64 47.86
N LYS A 364 -26.49 -14.83 47.49
CA LYS A 364 -25.12 -15.31 47.26
C LYS A 364 -24.33 -15.56 48.55
N LYS A 365 -24.68 -14.86 49.67
CA LYS A 365 -24.06 -15.11 51.00
C LYS A 365 -24.58 -16.39 51.69
N ILE A 366 -25.62 -17.02 51.19
CA ILE A 366 -26.24 -18.21 51.79
C ILE A 366 -25.76 -19.53 51.18
N ASN A 367 -25.01 -19.52 50.07
CA ASN A 367 -24.52 -20.72 49.37
C ASN A 367 -22.98 -20.88 49.46
N TRP A 368 -22.41 -20.72 50.65
CA TRP A 368 -21.09 -21.18 51.05
C TRP A 368 -21.19 -22.14 52.22
#